data_69df8df30fc59064ad9968ef74f4af66
#
_entry.id   69df8df30fc59064ad9968ef74f4af66
#
_cell.length_a   1.000
_cell.length_b   1.000
_cell.length_c   1.000
_cell.angle_alpha   90.00
_cell.angle_beta   90.00
_cell.angle_gamma   90.00
#
_symmetry.space_group_name_H-M   'P 1'
#
loop_
_entity.id
_entity.type
_entity.pdbx_description
1 polymer ?
#
loop_
_entity_poly.entity_id
_entity_poly.type
_entity_poly.pdbx_seq_one_letter_code
_entity_poly.pdbx_strand_id
1 'polypeptide(L)'
;MSIPAYADNAKNIDDMTLEELREEYLELQEEYDKIKLSIEDETEMATESSVQMSEEEFKKDIVDSYNNRFVVSNKYSIAEQNVMTDEEYVNYLNDCAEAEHIFYEKYKNATFEDLNIQYLCNQYILGLQKQYNAKTVWDETNDAYKYRNEFDSGYYNRAYVIVELSDYYNLSFGDIEGMRTSVAYMDAFNEAETRNKDVDHEIVQKTQQLLNDIGFYCGEADGISGKRTVKSIKRFQEMYGYEPVDGIIDEELVGQLELELAKK
;
A
#
# COMPACT_ATOMS: atom_id res chain seq x y z
N MET A 1 21.77 2.83 -13.28
CA MET A 1 22.51 3.97 -12.69
C MET A 1 23.12 3.51 -11.39
N SER A 2 24.43 3.61 -11.22
CA SER A 2 25.12 3.22 -9.99
C SER A 2 24.86 4.30 -8.92
N ILE A 3 24.31 3.89 -7.78
CA ILE A 3 24.23 4.73 -6.58
C ILE A 3 25.68 5.03 -6.15
N PRO A 4 26.08 6.29 -5.98
CA PRO A 4 27.42 6.60 -5.47
C PRO A 4 27.54 6.07 -4.04
N ALA A 5 28.68 5.45 -3.75
CA ALA A 5 29.04 4.95 -2.42
C ALA A 5 29.20 6.16 -1.46
N TYR A 6 28.14 6.49 -0.75
CA TYR A 6 28.15 7.40 0.39
C TYR A 6 28.41 6.59 1.67
N ALA A 7 29.65 6.27 1.93
CA ALA A 7 29.95 5.60 3.20
C ALA A 7 31.42 5.59 3.61
N ASP A 8 32.19 6.68 3.45
CA ASP A 8 33.53 6.68 4.05
C ASP A 8 34.04 8.01 4.64
N ASN A 9 33.25 9.10 4.65
CA ASN A 9 33.67 10.38 5.24
C ASN A 9 32.55 11.18 5.93
N ALA A 10 31.45 10.57 6.36
CA ALA A 10 30.45 11.30 7.14
C ALA A 10 31.06 11.64 8.52
N LYS A 11 31.30 12.93 8.79
CA LYS A 11 31.57 13.42 10.14
C LYS A 11 30.39 13.00 11.04
N ASN A 12 30.71 12.61 12.27
CA ASN A 12 29.65 12.34 13.25
C ASN A 12 28.90 13.66 13.51
N ILE A 13 27.57 13.64 13.40
CA ILE A 13 26.69 14.81 13.60
C ILE A 13 26.98 15.50 14.96
N ASP A 14 27.35 14.72 15.98
CA ASP A 14 27.68 15.23 17.30
C ASP A 14 28.99 16.08 17.35
N ASP A 15 29.83 15.98 16.32
CA ASP A 15 31.12 16.70 16.21
C ASP A 15 31.02 17.90 15.24
N MET A 16 29.86 18.18 14.67
CA MET A 16 29.66 19.26 13.70
C MET A 16 29.30 20.59 14.37
N THR A 17 29.84 21.66 13.88
CA THR A 17 29.42 23.01 14.25
C THR A 17 28.05 23.35 13.67
N LEU A 18 27.37 24.32 14.24
CA LEU A 18 26.06 24.79 13.77
C LEU A 18 26.12 25.34 12.33
N GLU A 19 27.27 25.84 11.90
CA GLU A 19 27.53 26.37 10.56
C GLU A 19 27.72 25.22 9.55
N GLU A 20 28.48 24.18 9.91
CA GLU A 20 28.64 22.96 9.11
C GLU A 20 27.32 22.20 8.96
N LEU A 21 26.53 22.07 10.02
CA LEU A 21 25.19 21.44 9.96
C LEU A 21 24.24 22.22 9.02
N ARG A 22 24.35 23.55 8.99
CA ARG A 22 23.52 24.38 8.14
C ARG A 22 23.93 24.27 6.66
N GLU A 23 25.22 24.19 6.38
CA GLU A 23 25.71 23.96 5.01
C GLU A 23 25.29 22.59 4.50
N GLU A 24 25.44 21.53 5.29
CA GLU A 24 25.03 20.19 4.94
C GLU A 24 23.50 20.07 4.73
N TYR A 25 22.72 20.76 5.57
CA TYR A 25 21.26 20.84 5.40
C TYR A 25 20.87 21.52 4.08
N LEU A 26 21.56 22.59 3.69
CA LEU A 26 21.30 23.30 2.44
C LEU A 26 21.70 22.44 1.22
N GLU A 27 22.80 21.69 1.30
CA GLU A 27 23.20 20.76 0.24
C GLU A 27 22.18 19.61 0.09
N LEU A 28 21.72 19.04 1.18
CA LEU A 28 20.68 18.00 1.17
C LEU A 28 19.35 18.53 0.63
N GLN A 29 19.00 19.77 0.93
CA GLN A 29 17.79 20.41 0.42
C GLN A 29 17.88 20.67 -1.09
N GLU A 30 19.04 21.10 -1.60
CA GLU A 30 19.26 21.24 -3.06
C GLU A 30 19.22 19.87 -3.77
N GLU A 31 19.75 18.82 -3.15
CA GLU A 31 19.71 17.45 -3.70
C GLU A 31 18.28 16.90 -3.71
N TYR A 32 17.53 17.12 -2.63
CA TYR A 32 16.11 16.79 -2.55
C TYR A 32 15.28 17.49 -3.62
N ASP A 33 15.49 18.79 -3.82
CA ASP A 33 14.78 19.58 -4.85
C ASP A 33 15.14 19.10 -6.27
N LYS A 34 16.39 18.68 -6.53
CA LYS A 34 16.79 18.06 -7.80
C LYS A 34 16.13 16.70 -8.03
N ILE A 35 16.05 15.86 -6.98
CA ILE A 35 15.36 14.57 -7.05
C ILE A 35 13.87 14.80 -7.29
N LYS A 36 13.26 15.74 -6.58
CA LYS A 36 11.85 16.10 -6.74
C LYS A 36 11.54 16.58 -8.16
N LEU A 37 12.35 17.47 -8.72
CA LEU A 37 12.22 17.93 -10.11
C LEU A 37 12.39 16.79 -11.12
N SER A 38 13.33 15.86 -10.88
CA SER A 38 13.50 14.69 -11.76
C SER A 38 12.30 13.73 -11.70
N ILE A 39 11.68 13.59 -10.54
CA ILE A 39 10.45 12.79 -10.37
C ILE A 39 9.27 13.48 -11.03
N GLU A 40 9.14 14.80 -10.92
CA GLU A 40 8.11 15.60 -11.59
C GLU A 40 8.26 15.52 -13.12
N ASP A 41 9.49 15.63 -13.67
CA ASP A 41 9.77 15.46 -15.10
C ASP A 41 9.52 14.03 -15.59
N GLU A 42 9.87 13.00 -14.81
CA GLU A 42 9.53 11.60 -15.13
C GLU A 42 8.01 11.35 -15.04
N THR A 43 7.31 12.03 -14.13
CA THR A 43 5.85 11.95 -13.99
C THR A 43 5.14 12.66 -15.15
N GLU A 44 5.67 13.79 -15.65
CA GLU A 44 5.15 14.45 -16.85
C GLU A 44 5.43 13.65 -18.15
N MET A 45 6.52 12.89 -18.24
CA MET A 45 6.78 11.98 -19.37
C MET A 45 5.99 10.66 -19.28
N ALA A 46 5.55 10.28 -18.09
CA ALA A 46 4.76 9.06 -17.80
C ALA A 46 3.26 9.35 -17.73
N THR A 47 2.73 10.39 -18.38
CA THR A 47 1.29 10.50 -18.61
C THR A 47 0.83 9.48 -19.67
N GLU A 48 0.96 8.18 -19.39
CA GLU A 48 -0.01 7.24 -19.85
C GLU A 48 -1.35 7.74 -19.29
N SER A 49 -2.22 8.20 -20.17
CA SER A 49 -3.48 8.85 -19.81
C SER A 49 -4.24 7.96 -18.81
N SER A 50 -4.56 8.50 -17.63
CA SER A 50 -5.43 7.84 -16.68
C SER A 50 -6.74 7.45 -17.38
N VAL A 51 -7.22 6.22 -17.14
CA VAL A 51 -8.42 5.69 -17.75
C VAL A 51 -9.50 5.56 -16.70
N GLN A 52 -10.57 6.33 -16.84
CA GLN A 52 -11.77 6.18 -16.00
C GLN A 52 -12.38 4.79 -16.23
N MET A 53 -12.46 4.01 -15.15
CA MET A 53 -12.96 2.64 -15.18
C MET A 53 -14.27 2.50 -14.40
N SER A 54 -15.04 1.47 -14.76
CA SER A 54 -16.26 1.09 -14.04
C SER A 54 -15.91 0.29 -12.78
N GLU A 55 -16.52 0.65 -11.65
CA GLU A 55 -16.37 -0.11 -10.39
C GLU A 55 -16.88 -1.55 -10.52
N GLU A 56 -18.00 -1.75 -11.22
CA GLU A 56 -18.59 -3.08 -11.43
C GLU A 56 -17.67 -3.96 -12.26
N GLU A 57 -17.01 -3.37 -13.28
CA GLU A 57 -16.02 -4.08 -14.08
C GLU A 57 -14.79 -4.45 -13.24
N PHE A 58 -14.28 -3.52 -12.44
CA PHE A 58 -13.17 -3.78 -11.51
C PHE A 58 -13.50 -4.92 -10.53
N LYS A 59 -14.66 -4.85 -9.89
CA LYS A 59 -15.12 -5.87 -8.92
C LYS A 59 -15.22 -7.26 -9.54
N LYS A 60 -15.70 -7.33 -10.79
CA LYS A 60 -15.75 -8.60 -11.53
C LYS A 60 -14.34 -9.09 -11.87
N ASP A 61 -13.53 -8.23 -12.46
CA ASP A 61 -12.23 -8.62 -12.99
C ASP A 61 -11.23 -9.00 -11.88
N ILE A 62 -11.31 -8.36 -10.70
CA ILE A 62 -10.45 -8.74 -9.57
C ILE A 62 -10.78 -10.13 -9.02
N VAL A 63 -12.06 -10.51 -9.04
CA VAL A 63 -12.48 -11.88 -8.68
C VAL A 63 -11.96 -12.89 -9.70
N ASP A 64 -12.10 -12.58 -10.99
CA ASP A 64 -11.61 -13.45 -12.06
C ASP A 64 -10.07 -13.58 -12.00
N SER A 65 -9.37 -12.47 -11.78
CA SER A 65 -7.90 -12.44 -11.63
C SER A 65 -7.42 -13.27 -10.44
N TYR A 66 -8.05 -13.10 -9.28
CA TYR A 66 -7.76 -13.91 -8.10
C TYR A 66 -7.97 -15.40 -8.35
N ASN A 67 -9.07 -15.77 -8.99
CA ASN A 67 -9.38 -17.16 -9.29
C ASN A 67 -8.36 -17.78 -10.29
N ASN A 68 -7.90 -17.01 -11.28
CA ASN A 68 -6.84 -17.46 -12.19
C ASN A 68 -5.55 -17.77 -11.44
N ARG A 69 -5.14 -16.89 -10.52
CA ARG A 69 -3.99 -17.12 -9.64
C ARG A 69 -4.18 -18.34 -8.74
N PHE A 70 -5.38 -18.50 -8.18
CA PHE A 70 -5.70 -19.63 -7.29
C PHE A 70 -5.52 -20.98 -8.01
N VAL A 71 -5.90 -21.05 -9.28
CA VAL A 71 -5.65 -22.26 -10.10
C VAL A 71 -4.16 -22.56 -10.21
N VAL A 72 -3.31 -21.54 -10.42
CA VAL A 72 -1.86 -21.71 -10.51
C VAL A 72 -1.26 -22.10 -9.15
N SER A 73 -1.68 -21.42 -8.08
CA SER A 73 -1.14 -21.67 -6.73
C SER A 73 -1.48 -23.06 -6.20
N ASN A 74 -2.54 -23.67 -6.68
CA ASN A 74 -2.94 -25.02 -6.29
C ASN A 74 -2.33 -26.14 -7.15
N LYS A 75 -1.41 -25.83 -8.08
CA LYS A 75 -0.71 -26.87 -8.87
C LYS A 75 0.15 -27.79 -8.00
N TYR A 76 0.65 -27.26 -6.90
CA TYR A 76 1.54 -27.99 -5.98
C TYR A 76 0.94 -27.99 -4.57
N SER A 77 0.91 -29.16 -3.94
CA SER A 77 0.58 -29.28 -2.52
C SER A 77 1.66 -28.62 -1.66
N ILE A 78 1.33 -28.31 -0.40
CA ILE A 78 2.30 -27.76 0.58
C ILE A 78 3.50 -28.70 0.74
N ALA A 79 3.28 -30.02 0.69
CA ALA A 79 4.35 -31.02 0.80
C ALA A 79 5.32 -30.94 -0.39
N GLU A 80 4.80 -30.74 -1.61
CA GLU A 80 5.62 -30.57 -2.82
C GLU A 80 6.38 -29.24 -2.78
N GLN A 81 5.74 -28.17 -2.35
CA GLN A 81 6.40 -26.86 -2.21
C GLN A 81 7.56 -26.89 -1.21
N ASN A 82 7.43 -27.64 -0.10
CA ASN A 82 8.44 -27.75 0.95
C ASN A 82 9.74 -28.50 0.51
N VAL A 83 9.72 -29.18 -0.64
CA VAL A 83 10.88 -29.90 -1.17
C VAL A 83 11.44 -29.25 -2.44
N MET A 84 10.88 -28.14 -2.90
CA MET A 84 11.40 -27.35 -4.02
C MET A 84 12.76 -26.76 -3.67
N THR A 85 13.62 -26.67 -4.66
CA THR A 85 14.79 -25.79 -4.59
C THR A 85 14.36 -24.34 -4.58
N ASP A 86 15.25 -23.42 -4.16
CA ASP A 86 14.94 -21.98 -4.17
C ASP A 86 14.53 -21.50 -5.57
N GLU A 87 15.19 -21.96 -6.62
CA GLU A 87 14.87 -21.60 -7.99
C GLU A 87 13.49 -22.12 -8.43
N GLU A 88 13.16 -23.38 -8.11
CA GLU A 88 11.85 -23.96 -8.41
C GLU A 88 10.74 -23.20 -7.69
N TYR A 89 10.97 -22.84 -6.42
CA TYR A 89 10.01 -22.10 -5.61
C TYR A 89 9.81 -20.66 -6.11
N VAL A 90 10.90 -19.98 -6.49
CA VAL A 90 10.84 -18.65 -7.12
C VAL A 90 10.05 -18.71 -8.43
N ASN A 91 10.32 -19.67 -9.29
CA ASN A 91 9.60 -19.83 -10.55
C ASN A 91 8.10 -20.10 -10.32
N TYR A 92 7.75 -20.96 -9.36
CA TYR A 92 6.37 -21.21 -8.97
C TYR A 92 5.65 -19.93 -8.50
N LEU A 93 6.30 -19.12 -7.64
CA LEU A 93 5.69 -17.86 -7.17
C LEU A 93 5.55 -16.82 -8.28
N ASN A 94 6.52 -16.78 -9.21
CA ASN A 94 6.43 -15.92 -10.39
C ASN A 94 5.28 -16.32 -11.32
N ASP A 95 5.08 -17.63 -11.54
CA ASP A 95 3.92 -18.13 -12.29
C ASP A 95 2.60 -17.70 -11.64
N CYS A 96 2.55 -17.69 -10.29
CA CYS A 96 1.39 -17.19 -9.56
C CYS A 96 1.17 -15.68 -9.80
N ALA A 97 2.22 -14.87 -9.82
CA ALA A 97 2.09 -13.44 -10.10
C ALA A 97 1.68 -13.19 -11.56
N GLU A 98 2.28 -13.91 -12.50
CA GLU A 98 2.01 -13.77 -13.93
C GLU A 98 0.57 -14.13 -14.31
N ALA A 99 -0.09 -14.99 -13.54
CA ALA A 99 -1.51 -15.31 -13.74
C ALA A 99 -2.44 -14.09 -13.61
N GLU A 100 -1.96 -12.99 -13.00
CA GLU A 100 -2.70 -11.73 -12.82
C GLU A 100 -2.19 -10.60 -13.72
N HIS A 101 -1.27 -10.88 -14.64
CA HIS A 101 -0.66 -9.87 -15.50
C HIS A 101 -1.66 -9.08 -16.34
N ILE A 102 -2.68 -9.76 -16.87
CA ILE A 102 -3.76 -9.11 -17.66
C ILE A 102 -4.51 -8.08 -16.80
N PHE A 103 -4.79 -8.42 -15.54
CA PHE A 103 -5.42 -7.50 -14.60
C PHE A 103 -4.52 -6.30 -14.32
N TYR A 104 -3.23 -6.55 -14.03
CA TYR A 104 -2.24 -5.49 -13.79
C TYR A 104 -2.18 -4.50 -14.95
N GLU A 105 -2.00 -4.97 -16.17
CA GLU A 105 -1.93 -4.12 -17.38
C GLU A 105 -3.19 -3.29 -17.60
N LYS A 106 -4.36 -3.86 -17.28
CA LYS A 106 -5.64 -3.17 -17.45
C LYS A 106 -5.84 -2.06 -16.40
N TYR A 107 -5.39 -2.26 -15.17
CA TYR A 107 -5.75 -1.40 -14.05
C TYR A 107 -4.59 -0.55 -13.49
N LYS A 108 -3.36 -0.70 -13.99
CA LYS A 108 -2.19 0.07 -13.50
C LYS A 108 -2.35 1.60 -13.57
N ASN A 109 -3.16 2.10 -14.48
CA ASN A 109 -3.47 3.52 -14.67
C ASN A 109 -4.96 3.83 -14.53
N ALA A 110 -5.73 2.94 -13.88
CA ALA A 110 -7.16 3.11 -13.71
C ALA A 110 -7.49 4.19 -12.69
N THR A 111 -8.56 4.95 -12.98
CA THR A 111 -9.16 5.91 -12.06
C THR A 111 -10.62 5.58 -11.81
N PHE A 112 -11.10 5.85 -10.59
CA PHE A 112 -12.45 5.59 -10.13
C PHE A 112 -13.03 6.82 -9.43
N GLU A 113 -14.35 6.99 -9.47
CA GLU A 113 -15.04 8.04 -8.73
C GLU A 113 -15.11 7.73 -7.23
N ASP A 114 -15.30 6.44 -6.88
CA ASP A 114 -15.25 5.98 -5.50
C ASP A 114 -13.79 5.92 -5.00
N LEU A 115 -13.47 6.76 -4.03
CA LEU A 115 -12.11 6.87 -3.48
C LEU A 115 -11.66 5.59 -2.75
N ASN A 116 -12.59 4.81 -2.19
CA ASN A 116 -12.22 3.53 -1.58
C ASN A 116 -11.86 2.49 -2.64
N ILE A 117 -12.61 2.43 -3.74
CA ILE A 117 -12.27 1.57 -4.90
C ILE A 117 -10.95 2.01 -5.51
N GLN A 118 -10.74 3.33 -5.68
CA GLN A 118 -9.46 3.86 -6.15
C GLN A 118 -8.31 3.42 -5.25
N TYR A 119 -8.44 3.58 -3.95
CA TYR A 119 -7.44 3.15 -2.98
C TYR A 119 -7.18 1.64 -3.07
N LEU A 120 -8.23 0.81 -3.07
CA LEU A 120 -8.10 -0.64 -3.14
C LEU A 120 -7.45 -1.10 -4.45
N CYS A 121 -7.80 -0.47 -5.57
CA CYS A 121 -7.14 -0.72 -6.85
C CYS A 121 -5.65 -0.39 -6.76
N ASN A 122 -5.27 0.79 -6.28
CA ASN A 122 -3.89 1.21 -6.14
C ASN A 122 -3.08 0.23 -5.27
N GLN A 123 -3.64 -0.21 -4.14
CA GLN A 123 -2.99 -1.17 -3.24
C GLN A 123 -2.80 -2.55 -3.90
N TYR A 124 -3.78 -3.01 -4.68
CA TYR A 124 -3.66 -4.27 -5.39
C TYR A 124 -2.60 -4.22 -6.49
N ILE A 125 -2.60 -3.16 -7.28
CA ILE A 125 -1.59 -2.91 -8.33
C ILE A 125 -0.19 -2.80 -7.74
N LEU A 126 -0.03 -2.04 -6.64
CA LEU A 126 1.24 -1.96 -5.91
C LEU A 126 1.71 -3.35 -5.43
N GLY A 127 0.77 -4.16 -4.94
CA GLY A 127 1.06 -5.53 -4.53
C GLY A 127 1.57 -6.41 -5.67
N LEU A 128 0.96 -6.31 -6.86
CA LEU A 128 1.41 -7.02 -8.05
C LEU A 128 2.77 -6.50 -8.54
N GLN A 129 2.96 -5.20 -8.56
CA GLN A 129 4.24 -4.58 -8.96
C GLN A 129 5.40 -5.06 -8.09
N LYS A 130 5.22 -5.09 -6.76
CA LYS A 130 6.23 -5.64 -5.84
C LYS A 130 6.54 -7.11 -6.15
N GLN A 131 5.54 -7.92 -6.48
CA GLN A 131 5.74 -9.32 -6.83
C GLN A 131 6.50 -9.49 -8.16
N TYR A 132 6.26 -8.63 -9.15
CA TYR A 132 7.06 -8.60 -10.39
C TYR A 132 8.50 -8.12 -10.12
N ASN A 133 8.68 -7.08 -9.29
CA ASN A 133 10.00 -6.58 -8.90
C ASN A 133 10.82 -7.65 -8.15
N ALA A 134 10.18 -8.51 -7.36
CA ALA A 134 10.86 -9.60 -6.67
C ALA A 134 11.62 -10.51 -7.65
N LYS A 135 11.08 -10.76 -8.86
CA LYS A 135 11.79 -11.53 -9.91
C LYS A 135 13.07 -10.83 -10.33
N THR A 136 13.06 -9.52 -10.50
CA THR A 136 14.26 -8.74 -10.81
C THR A 136 15.30 -8.86 -9.69
N VAL A 137 14.86 -8.78 -8.43
CA VAL A 137 15.73 -8.97 -7.25
C VAL A 137 16.37 -10.35 -7.26
N TRP A 138 15.64 -11.41 -7.61
CA TRP A 138 16.20 -12.76 -7.76
C TRP A 138 17.23 -12.82 -8.86
N ASP A 139 16.91 -12.31 -10.06
CA ASP A 139 17.80 -12.37 -11.23
C ASP A 139 19.12 -11.61 -10.99
N GLU A 140 19.07 -10.52 -10.22
CA GLU A 140 20.24 -9.72 -9.88
C GLU A 140 21.09 -10.31 -8.75
N THR A 141 20.45 -10.95 -7.75
CA THR A 141 21.12 -11.30 -6.48
C THR A 141 21.23 -12.79 -6.23
N ASN A 142 20.37 -13.60 -6.84
CA ASN A 142 20.19 -15.03 -6.54
C ASN A 142 20.01 -15.28 -5.02
N ASP A 143 19.34 -14.34 -4.31
CA ASP A 143 19.14 -14.34 -2.87
C ASP A 143 17.65 -14.56 -2.57
N ALA A 144 17.32 -15.79 -2.14
CA ALA A 144 15.95 -16.20 -1.85
C ALA A 144 15.32 -15.39 -0.71
N TYR A 145 16.11 -14.90 0.25
CA TYR A 145 15.61 -14.09 1.35
C TYR A 145 15.17 -12.71 0.87
N LYS A 146 15.98 -12.04 0.04
CA LYS A 146 15.61 -10.74 -0.55
C LYS A 146 14.42 -10.87 -1.46
N TYR A 147 14.38 -11.91 -2.31
CA TYR A 147 13.23 -12.22 -3.14
C TYR A 147 11.95 -12.34 -2.30
N ARG A 148 12.00 -13.17 -1.24
CA ARG A 148 10.84 -13.42 -0.37
C ARG A 148 10.34 -12.15 0.31
N ASN A 149 11.24 -11.30 0.80
CA ASN A 149 10.84 -10.05 1.44
C ASN A 149 10.04 -9.15 0.50
N GLU A 150 10.48 -9.00 -0.75
CA GLU A 150 9.79 -8.19 -1.75
C GLU A 150 8.45 -8.84 -2.16
N PHE A 151 8.48 -10.15 -2.45
CA PHE A 151 7.29 -10.89 -2.86
C PHE A 151 6.22 -10.92 -1.77
N ASP A 152 6.60 -11.18 -0.52
CA ASP A 152 5.67 -11.24 0.62
C ASP A 152 5.11 -9.86 0.96
N SER A 153 5.89 -8.78 0.79
CA SER A 153 5.36 -7.42 0.89
C SER A 153 4.22 -7.17 -0.12
N GLY A 154 4.39 -7.62 -1.37
CA GLY A 154 3.32 -7.57 -2.38
C GLY A 154 2.13 -8.47 -2.04
N TYR A 155 2.39 -9.65 -1.45
CA TYR A 155 1.31 -10.53 -0.97
C TYR A 155 0.43 -9.85 0.07
N TYR A 156 1.02 -9.13 1.05
CA TYR A 156 0.24 -8.45 2.09
C TYR A 156 -0.65 -7.34 1.52
N ASN A 157 -0.15 -6.52 0.58
CA ASN A 157 -0.99 -5.52 -0.10
C ASN A 157 -2.21 -6.17 -0.76
N ARG A 158 -2.00 -7.27 -1.49
CA ARG A 158 -3.08 -7.98 -2.18
C ARG A 158 -4.05 -8.65 -1.20
N ALA A 159 -3.53 -9.34 -0.17
CA ALA A 159 -4.33 -9.98 0.86
C ALA A 159 -5.26 -8.97 1.56
N TYR A 160 -4.74 -7.81 1.90
CA TYR A 160 -5.50 -6.70 2.46
C TYR A 160 -6.69 -6.32 1.57
N VAL A 161 -6.45 -6.09 0.27
CA VAL A 161 -7.50 -5.70 -0.69
C VAL A 161 -8.56 -6.78 -0.84
N ILE A 162 -8.17 -8.05 -0.99
CA ILE A 162 -9.11 -9.17 -1.14
C ILE A 162 -10.00 -9.31 0.10
N VAL A 163 -9.44 -9.18 1.30
CA VAL A 163 -10.20 -9.22 2.55
C VAL A 163 -11.18 -8.04 2.64
N GLU A 164 -10.74 -6.82 2.32
CA GLU A 164 -11.60 -5.62 2.32
C GLU A 164 -12.75 -5.74 1.32
N LEU A 165 -12.46 -6.20 0.10
CA LEU A 165 -13.50 -6.40 -0.93
C LEU A 165 -14.50 -7.49 -0.52
N SER A 166 -14.04 -8.56 0.13
CA SER A 166 -14.92 -9.60 0.67
C SER A 166 -15.82 -9.08 1.79
N ASP A 167 -15.25 -8.34 2.74
CA ASP A 167 -15.95 -7.94 3.97
C ASP A 167 -16.90 -6.75 3.78
N TYR A 168 -16.55 -5.80 2.92
CA TYR A 168 -17.31 -4.55 2.78
C TYR A 168 -18.07 -4.42 1.45
N TYR A 169 -17.66 -5.14 0.42
CA TYR A 169 -18.33 -5.14 -0.89
C TYR A 169 -19.02 -6.47 -1.19
N ASN A 170 -18.98 -7.45 -0.24
CA ASN A 170 -19.58 -8.77 -0.36
C ASN A 170 -19.13 -9.55 -1.60
N LEU A 171 -17.89 -9.34 -2.06
CA LEU A 171 -17.35 -10.11 -3.16
C LEU A 171 -16.96 -11.50 -2.66
N SER A 172 -17.30 -12.52 -3.46
CA SER A 172 -16.97 -13.90 -3.16
C SER A 172 -15.69 -14.30 -3.89
N PHE A 173 -14.67 -14.55 -3.11
CA PHE A 173 -13.41 -15.14 -3.57
C PHE A 173 -13.38 -16.63 -3.18
N GLY A 174 -12.40 -17.38 -3.69
CA GLY A 174 -12.13 -18.74 -3.25
C GLY A 174 -11.69 -18.79 -1.76
N ASP A 175 -10.82 -19.72 -1.40
CA ASP A 175 -10.31 -19.81 -0.02
C ASP A 175 -9.43 -18.60 0.30
N ILE A 176 -9.90 -17.72 1.20
CA ILE A 176 -9.20 -16.51 1.66
C ILE A 176 -8.78 -16.58 3.14
N GLU A 177 -8.94 -17.72 3.81
CA GLU A 177 -8.61 -17.83 5.24
C GLU A 177 -7.12 -17.56 5.53
N GLY A 178 -6.22 -17.99 4.65
CA GLY A 178 -4.80 -17.65 4.74
C GLY A 178 -4.56 -16.14 4.66
N MET A 179 -5.26 -15.44 3.77
CA MET A 179 -5.19 -13.98 3.63
C MET A 179 -5.76 -13.28 4.86
N ARG A 180 -6.92 -13.74 5.38
CA ARG A 180 -7.51 -13.21 6.62
C ARG A 180 -6.56 -13.34 7.80
N THR A 181 -5.90 -14.49 7.93
CA THR A 181 -4.91 -14.73 8.99
C THR A 181 -3.72 -13.75 8.86
N SER A 182 -3.20 -13.55 7.65
CA SER A 182 -2.09 -12.64 7.38
C SER A 182 -2.46 -11.19 7.67
N VAL A 183 -3.65 -10.74 7.24
CA VAL A 183 -4.15 -9.38 7.51
C VAL A 183 -4.39 -9.18 9.01
N ALA A 184 -4.99 -10.16 9.70
CA ALA A 184 -5.22 -10.08 11.14
C ALA A 184 -3.91 -10.01 11.93
N TYR A 185 -2.86 -10.73 11.49
CA TYR A 185 -1.54 -10.65 12.09
C TYR A 185 -0.93 -9.24 11.94
N MET A 186 -0.98 -8.66 10.75
CA MET A 186 -0.50 -7.30 10.51
C MET A 186 -1.30 -6.25 11.29
N ASP A 187 -2.62 -6.40 11.39
CA ASP A 187 -3.48 -5.50 12.15
C ASP A 187 -3.23 -5.59 13.67
N ALA A 188 -2.77 -6.72 14.19
CA ALA A 188 -2.48 -6.88 15.62
C ALA A 188 -1.36 -5.95 16.13
N PHE A 189 -0.49 -5.47 15.25
CA PHE A 189 0.56 -4.50 15.56
C PHE A 189 0.14 -3.04 15.37
N ASN A 190 -1.15 -2.75 15.26
CA ASN A 190 -1.63 -1.40 15.00
C ASN A 190 -1.72 -0.57 16.29
N GLU A 191 -0.69 0.23 16.56
CA GLU A 191 -0.62 1.14 17.71
C GLU A 191 -1.76 2.17 17.73
N ALA A 192 -2.23 2.59 16.55
CA ALA A 192 -3.27 3.59 16.43
C ALA A 192 -4.60 3.18 17.10
N GLU A 193 -4.99 1.89 17.02
CA GLU A 193 -6.21 1.43 17.71
C GLU A 193 -6.12 1.61 19.23
N THR A 194 -4.93 1.42 19.79
CA THR A 194 -4.71 1.58 21.24
C THR A 194 -4.74 3.06 21.62
N ARG A 195 -4.07 3.93 20.86
CA ARG A 195 -4.02 5.37 21.12
C ARG A 195 -5.38 6.05 20.94
N ASN A 196 -6.13 5.67 19.92
CA ASN A 196 -7.43 6.26 19.64
C ASN A 196 -8.52 5.90 20.68
N LYS A 197 -8.31 4.87 21.53
CA LYS A 197 -9.25 4.53 22.62
C LYS A 197 -9.35 5.60 23.68
N ASP A 198 -8.31 6.42 23.84
CA ASP A 198 -8.26 7.50 24.82
C ASP A 198 -8.74 8.85 24.26
N VAL A 199 -9.12 8.89 22.96
CA VAL A 199 -9.67 10.08 22.32
C VAL A 199 -11.14 10.25 22.70
N ASP A 200 -11.55 11.51 22.94
CA ASP A 200 -12.92 11.85 23.26
C ASP A 200 -13.91 11.33 22.22
N HIS A 201 -15.02 10.75 22.69
CA HIS A 201 -16.05 10.15 21.87
C HIS A 201 -16.62 11.10 20.81
N GLU A 202 -16.81 12.39 21.15
CA GLU A 202 -17.35 13.38 20.20
C GLU A 202 -16.33 13.68 19.09
N ILE A 203 -15.03 13.69 19.41
CA ILE A 203 -13.96 13.87 18.42
C ILE A 203 -13.88 12.68 17.48
N VAL A 204 -13.96 11.45 18.01
CA VAL A 204 -14.00 10.23 17.18
C VAL A 204 -15.21 10.26 16.26
N GLN A 205 -16.40 10.57 16.79
CA GLN A 205 -17.63 10.64 16.00
C GLN A 205 -17.54 11.69 14.88
N LYS A 206 -17.01 12.88 15.20
CA LYS A 206 -16.77 13.93 14.21
C LYS A 206 -15.80 13.46 13.11
N THR A 207 -14.71 12.81 13.49
CA THR A 207 -13.72 12.26 12.55
C THR A 207 -14.37 11.25 11.61
N GLN A 208 -15.17 10.33 12.15
CA GLN A 208 -15.89 9.34 11.35
C GLN A 208 -16.87 9.99 10.38
N GLN A 209 -17.60 11.02 10.82
CA GLN A 209 -18.52 11.76 9.95
C GLN A 209 -17.77 12.44 8.80
N LEU A 210 -16.67 13.15 9.09
CA LEU A 210 -15.85 13.81 8.10
C LEU A 210 -15.27 12.81 7.08
N LEU A 211 -14.76 11.67 7.54
CA LEU A 211 -14.28 10.60 6.65
C LEU A 211 -15.38 10.12 5.70
N ASN A 212 -16.57 9.84 6.22
CA ASN A 212 -17.72 9.39 5.42
C ASN A 212 -18.14 10.45 4.39
N ASP A 213 -18.19 11.74 4.79
CA ASP A 213 -18.58 12.85 3.91
C ASP A 213 -17.55 13.11 2.79
N ILE A 214 -16.27 12.85 3.06
CA ILE A 214 -15.21 12.93 2.06
C ILE A 214 -15.28 11.72 1.11
N GLY A 215 -15.76 10.55 1.55
CA GLY A 215 -15.87 9.34 0.77
C GLY A 215 -15.01 8.18 1.28
N PHE A 216 -14.37 8.32 2.43
CA PHE A 216 -13.64 7.23 3.10
C PHE A 216 -14.55 6.55 4.12
N TYR A 217 -15.46 5.73 3.63
CA TYR A 217 -16.47 5.09 4.48
C TYR A 217 -15.85 4.24 5.59
N CYS A 218 -16.02 4.67 6.85
CA CYS A 218 -15.50 3.99 8.04
C CYS A 218 -16.58 3.28 8.88
N GLY A 219 -17.79 3.17 8.38
CA GLY A 219 -18.95 2.65 9.11
C GLY A 219 -19.84 3.77 9.66
N GLU A 220 -20.70 3.43 10.61
CA GLU A 220 -21.50 4.43 11.34
C GLU A 220 -20.57 5.33 12.16
N ALA A 221 -20.94 6.60 12.25
CA ALA A 221 -20.23 7.57 13.11
C ALA A 221 -20.69 7.37 14.56
N ASP A 222 -20.24 6.27 15.17
CA ASP A 222 -20.64 5.80 16.50
C ASP A 222 -19.75 6.31 17.65
N GLY A 223 -18.69 7.06 17.32
CA GLY A 223 -17.74 7.60 18.30
C GLY A 223 -16.78 6.54 18.87
N ILE A 224 -16.69 5.35 18.27
CA ILE A 224 -15.78 4.28 18.70
C ILE A 224 -14.74 4.04 17.61
N SER A 225 -13.48 4.36 17.89
CA SER A 225 -12.38 4.11 16.94
C SER A 225 -11.99 2.64 16.94
N GLY A 226 -12.56 1.89 16.00
CA GLY A 226 -12.16 0.50 15.73
C GLY A 226 -11.21 0.41 14.53
N LYS A 227 -10.85 -0.84 14.16
CA LYS A 227 -9.98 -1.15 13.01
C LYS A 227 -10.43 -0.43 11.73
N ARG A 228 -11.74 -0.37 11.49
CA ARG A 228 -12.30 0.25 10.30
C ARG A 228 -12.03 1.75 10.26
N THR A 229 -12.22 2.44 11.39
CA THR A 229 -11.91 3.87 11.52
C THR A 229 -10.43 4.13 11.24
N VAL A 230 -9.53 3.38 11.91
CA VAL A 230 -8.08 3.50 11.72
C VAL A 230 -7.67 3.28 10.27
N LYS A 231 -8.20 2.24 9.60
CA LYS A 231 -7.92 1.98 8.19
C LYS A 231 -8.39 3.11 7.28
N SER A 232 -9.57 3.67 7.54
CA SER A 232 -10.11 4.78 6.76
C SER A 232 -9.28 6.05 6.93
N ILE A 233 -8.77 6.32 8.14
CA ILE A 233 -7.83 7.42 8.39
C ILE A 233 -6.55 7.21 7.59
N LYS A 234 -5.93 6.03 7.66
CA LYS A 234 -4.69 5.74 6.90
C LYS A 234 -4.89 5.89 5.39
N ARG A 235 -6.00 5.39 4.85
CA ARG A 235 -6.37 5.60 3.43
C ARG A 235 -6.46 7.07 3.07
N PHE A 236 -7.11 7.86 3.93
CA PHE A 236 -7.20 9.30 3.74
C PHE A 236 -5.82 9.96 3.74
N GLN A 237 -5.01 9.69 4.76
CA GLN A 237 -3.65 10.23 4.88
C GLN A 237 -2.82 9.88 3.62
N GLU A 238 -2.83 8.62 3.19
CA GLU A 238 -2.07 8.14 2.04
C GLU A 238 -2.57 8.74 0.71
N MET A 239 -3.89 8.78 0.48
CA MET A 239 -4.48 9.29 -0.76
C MET A 239 -4.27 10.80 -0.95
N TYR A 240 -4.22 11.55 0.14
CA TYR A 240 -3.99 13.01 0.11
C TYR A 240 -2.56 13.41 0.43
N GLY A 241 -1.66 12.45 0.66
CA GLY A 241 -0.24 12.70 0.93
C GLY A 241 0.02 13.36 2.28
N TYR A 242 -0.82 13.10 3.27
CA TYR A 242 -0.59 13.57 4.64
C TYR A 242 0.30 12.60 5.42
N GLU A 243 1.36 13.12 6.01
CA GLU A 243 2.31 12.36 6.83
C GLU A 243 2.22 12.78 8.31
N PRO A 244 2.37 11.86 9.27
CA PRO A 244 2.59 10.41 9.06
C PRO A 244 1.29 9.65 8.70
N VAL A 245 1.43 8.55 7.96
CA VAL A 245 0.30 7.62 7.68
C VAL A 245 0.15 6.67 8.87
N ASP A 246 -0.35 7.15 9.98
CA ASP A 246 -0.39 6.43 11.26
C ASP A 246 -1.79 6.00 11.72
N GLY A 247 -2.84 6.63 11.19
CA GLY A 247 -4.22 6.32 11.57
C GLY A 247 -4.64 6.87 12.93
N ILE A 248 -3.88 7.83 13.49
CA ILE A 248 -4.14 8.44 14.81
C ILE A 248 -5.14 9.59 14.65
N ILE A 249 -6.06 9.68 15.62
CA ILE A 249 -7.02 10.79 15.70
C ILE A 249 -6.43 11.87 16.61
N ASP A 250 -6.16 13.03 16.02
CA ASP A 250 -5.71 14.23 16.71
C ASP A 250 -6.32 15.51 16.07
N GLU A 251 -5.95 16.67 16.59
CA GLU A 251 -6.44 17.95 16.08
C GLU A 251 -5.95 18.24 14.65
N GLU A 252 -4.75 17.76 14.29
CA GLU A 252 -4.17 17.94 12.96
C GLU A 252 -4.96 17.16 11.92
N LEU A 253 -5.24 15.87 12.17
CA LEU A 253 -6.06 15.05 11.31
C LEU A 253 -7.46 15.67 11.09
N VAL A 254 -8.12 16.12 12.17
CA VAL A 254 -9.44 16.74 12.05
C VAL A 254 -9.38 17.98 11.15
N GLY A 255 -8.35 18.83 11.30
CA GLY A 255 -8.13 19.98 10.43
C GLY A 255 -7.89 19.62 8.98
N GLN A 256 -7.13 18.56 8.71
CA GLN A 256 -6.89 18.03 7.37
C GLN A 256 -8.18 17.54 6.71
N LEU A 257 -9.00 16.78 7.43
CA LEU A 257 -10.31 16.31 6.96
C LEU A 257 -11.26 17.47 6.65
N GLU A 258 -11.35 18.48 7.51
CA GLU A 258 -12.16 19.67 7.27
C GLU A 258 -11.70 20.45 6.02
N LEU A 259 -10.37 20.55 5.82
CA LEU A 259 -9.78 21.20 4.66
C LEU A 259 -10.16 20.49 3.36
N GLU A 260 -10.05 19.15 3.32
CA GLU A 260 -10.38 18.38 2.13
C GLU A 260 -11.89 18.38 1.83
N LEU A 261 -12.73 18.33 2.87
CA LEU A 261 -14.18 18.47 2.70
C LEU A 261 -14.57 19.83 2.12
N ALA A 262 -13.90 20.90 2.52
CA ALA A 262 -14.16 22.25 2.01
C ALA A 262 -13.75 22.46 0.53
N LYS A 263 -12.96 21.56 -0.06
CA LYS A 263 -12.57 21.61 -1.48
C LYS A 263 -13.56 20.91 -2.41
N LYS A 264 -14.50 20.12 -1.85
CA LYS A 264 -15.57 19.45 -2.61
C LYS A 264 -16.69 20.42 -2.95
#